data_309ab490bbad9cbdc4c7b47cd4dc5ddf
#
_entry.id   309ab490bbad9cbdc4c7b47cd4dc5ddf
#
_cell.length_a   1.000
_cell.length_b   1.000
_cell.length_c   1.000
_cell.angle_alpha   90.00
_cell.angle_beta   90.00
_cell.angle_gamma   90.00
#
_symmetry.space_group_name_H-M   'P 1'
#
loop_
_entity.id
_entity.type
_entity.pdbx_description
1 polymer ?
#
loop_
_entity_poly.entity_id
_entity_poly.type
_entity_poly.pdbx_seq_one_letter_code
_entity_poly.pdbx_strand_id
1 'polypeptide(L)'
;MKHDPIELLARMAHVHATGEAGERVPWARLAPERREARTHEAAAMLGGLGRASYPTNPEGLTAPRDIASAAEALLDAWERGEAATGETMARGMPLVMALVRSGPEGTP
;
A
#
# COMPACT_ATOMS: atom_id res chain seq x y z
N MET A 1 -7.37 -9.92 10.84
CA MET A 1 -7.28 -8.47 10.71
C MET A 1 -8.06 -8.01 9.50
N LYS A 2 -8.72 -6.87 9.59
CA LYS A 2 -9.58 -6.36 8.51
C LYS A 2 -8.79 -5.99 7.25
N HIS A 3 -7.58 -5.50 7.44
CA HIS A 3 -6.74 -5.05 6.34
C HIS A 3 -5.61 -6.06 6.10
N ASP A 4 -5.46 -6.47 4.84
CA ASP A 4 -4.38 -7.37 4.44
C ASP A 4 -3.18 -6.53 4.01
N PRO A 5 -2.04 -6.65 4.69
CA PRO A 5 -0.83 -5.89 4.31
C PRO A 5 -0.39 -6.14 2.88
N ILE A 6 -0.53 -7.37 2.40
CA ILE A 6 -0.14 -7.71 1.02
C ILE A 6 -1.06 -7.02 0.03
N GLU A 7 -2.36 -6.97 0.31
CA GLU A 7 -3.31 -6.27 -0.53
C GLU A 7 -3.02 -4.77 -0.57
N LEU A 8 -2.71 -4.17 0.57
CA LEU A 8 -2.36 -2.75 0.62
C LEU A 8 -1.09 -2.46 -0.19
N LEU A 9 -0.10 -3.35 -0.10
CA LEU A 9 1.11 -3.21 -0.89
C LEU A 9 0.81 -3.37 -2.38
N ALA A 10 -0.07 -4.29 -2.74
CA ALA A 10 -0.48 -4.49 -4.14
C ALA A 10 -1.21 -3.26 -4.67
N ARG A 11 -2.07 -2.64 -3.86
CA ARG A 11 -2.75 -1.41 -4.23
C ARG A 11 -1.74 -0.27 -4.41
N MET A 12 -0.73 -0.20 -3.57
CA MET A 12 0.32 0.81 -3.71
C MET A 12 1.11 0.63 -5.02
N ALA A 13 1.43 -0.61 -5.35
CA ALA A 13 2.09 -0.92 -6.64
C ALA A 13 1.20 -0.52 -7.82
N HIS A 14 -0.10 -0.70 -7.68
CA HIS A 14 -1.06 -0.30 -8.70
C HIS A 14 -1.07 1.22 -8.88
N VAL A 15 -1.05 1.98 -7.78
CA VAL A 15 -0.94 3.43 -7.83
C VAL A 15 0.31 3.85 -8.60
N HIS A 16 1.43 3.23 -8.29
CA HIS A 16 2.69 3.53 -8.96
C HIS A 16 2.59 3.29 -10.47
N ALA A 17 2.11 2.10 -10.85
CA ALA A 17 2.03 1.72 -12.26
C ALA A 17 1.06 2.59 -13.06
N THR A 18 -0.16 2.80 -12.53
CA THR A 18 -1.17 3.58 -13.24
C THR A 18 -0.91 5.07 -13.13
N GLY A 19 -0.34 5.52 -12.02
CA GLY A 19 0.01 6.91 -11.84
C GLY A 19 1.05 7.38 -12.86
N GLU A 20 2.02 6.53 -13.17
CA GLU A 20 3.01 6.83 -14.20
C GLU A 20 2.39 6.90 -15.59
N ALA A 21 1.38 6.07 -15.85
CA ALA A 21 0.66 6.09 -17.11
C ALA A 21 -0.35 7.24 -17.17
N GLY A 22 -0.57 7.93 -16.07
CA GLY A 22 -1.51 9.03 -16.01
C GLY A 22 -2.96 8.61 -15.83
N GLU A 23 -3.19 7.34 -15.52
CA GLU A 23 -4.54 6.81 -15.34
C GLU A 23 -4.84 6.56 -13.87
N ARG A 24 -6.01 6.97 -13.44
CA ARG A 24 -6.50 6.67 -12.08
C ARG A 24 -7.58 5.62 -12.18
N VAL A 25 -7.17 4.37 -12.01
CA VAL A 25 -8.10 3.25 -12.07
C VAL A 25 -8.33 2.76 -10.64
N PRO A 26 -9.55 2.81 -10.13
CA PRO A 26 -9.84 2.27 -8.80
C PRO A 26 -9.49 0.79 -8.70
N TRP A 27 -8.92 0.40 -7.58
CA TRP A 27 -8.56 -0.98 -7.34
C TRP A 27 -9.75 -1.92 -7.56
N ALA A 28 -10.93 -1.49 -7.11
CA ALA A 28 -12.16 -2.30 -7.23
C ALA A 28 -12.59 -2.53 -8.67
N ARG A 29 -12.15 -1.68 -9.60
CA ARG A 29 -12.48 -1.82 -11.02
C ARG A 29 -11.50 -2.68 -11.81
N LEU A 30 -10.39 -3.05 -11.21
CA LEU A 30 -9.44 -3.92 -11.87
C LEU A 30 -10.04 -5.30 -12.10
N ALA A 31 -9.75 -5.89 -13.25
CA ALA A 31 -10.11 -7.27 -13.52
C ALA A 31 -9.47 -8.17 -12.46
N PRO A 32 -10.14 -9.27 -12.07
CA PRO A 32 -9.58 -10.17 -11.05
C PRO A 32 -8.17 -10.65 -11.39
N GLU A 33 -7.88 -10.91 -12.66
CA GLU A 33 -6.56 -11.35 -13.10
C GLU A 33 -5.49 -10.28 -12.86
N ARG A 34 -5.87 -9.02 -13.04
CA ARG A 34 -4.96 -7.90 -12.82
C ARG A 34 -4.68 -7.69 -11.35
N ARG A 35 -5.71 -7.81 -10.50
CA ARG A 35 -5.52 -7.74 -9.05
C ARG A 35 -4.64 -8.86 -8.55
N GLU A 36 -4.84 -10.06 -9.07
CA GLU A 36 -4.03 -11.20 -8.72
C GLU A 36 -2.57 -10.99 -9.14
N ALA A 37 -2.34 -10.47 -10.35
CA ALA A 37 -1.00 -10.17 -10.82
C ALA A 37 -0.31 -9.16 -9.91
N ARG A 38 -1.01 -8.10 -9.49
CA ARG A 38 -0.46 -7.11 -8.56
C ARG A 38 -0.15 -7.72 -7.19
N THR A 39 -1.01 -8.64 -6.75
CA THR A 39 -0.81 -9.33 -5.47
C THR A 39 0.43 -10.23 -5.53
N HIS A 40 0.63 -10.93 -6.66
CA HIS A 40 1.83 -11.74 -6.87
C HIS A 40 3.09 -10.89 -6.89
N GLU A 41 3.05 -9.76 -7.57
CA GLU A 41 4.16 -8.80 -7.61
C GLU A 41 4.50 -8.32 -6.20
N ALA A 42 3.48 -7.97 -5.42
CA ALA A 42 3.67 -7.50 -4.05
C ALA A 42 4.29 -8.58 -3.17
N ALA A 43 3.81 -9.81 -3.28
CA ALA A 43 4.36 -10.92 -2.52
C ALA A 43 5.82 -11.17 -2.87
N ALA A 44 6.17 -11.09 -4.15
CA ALA A 44 7.55 -11.24 -4.61
C ALA A 44 8.44 -10.10 -4.10
N MET A 45 7.91 -8.88 -4.05
CA MET A 45 8.65 -7.71 -3.57
C MET A 45 8.97 -7.79 -2.08
N LEU A 46 8.14 -8.48 -1.30
CA LEU A 46 8.34 -8.55 0.15
C LEU A 46 9.70 -9.10 0.53
N GLY A 47 10.20 -10.08 -0.22
CA GLY A 47 11.51 -10.67 0.03
C GLY A 47 12.64 -9.65 -0.09
N GLY A 48 12.54 -8.74 -1.05
CA GLY A 48 13.53 -7.68 -1.24
C GLY A 48 13.31 -6.49 -0.31
N LEU A 49 12.05 -6.10 -0.15
CA LEU A 49 11.70 -4.93 0.66
C LEU A 49 11.94 -5.14 2.14
N GLY A 50 11.90 -6.37 2.61
CA GLY A 50 12.17 -6.68 4.00
C GLY A 50 13.55 -6.25 4.47
N ARG A 51 14.47 -6.00 3.54
CA ARG A 51 15.82 -5.56 3.83
C ARG A 51 16.00 -4.06 3.70
N ALA A 52 15.04 -3.40 3.06
CA ALA A 52 15.12 -1.96 2.86
C ALA A 52 14.77 -1.23 4.16
N SER A 53 15.47 -0.14 4.39
CA SER A 53 15.20 0.70 5.55
C SER A 53 14.27 1.82 5.12
N TYR A 54 13.00 1.71 5.51
CA TYR A 54 12.03 2.76 5.25
C TYR A 54 11.76 3.54 6.52
N PRO A 55 11.52 4.84 6.40
CA PRO A 55 11.05 5.60 7.55
C PRO A 55 9.79 4.94 8.07
N THR A 56 9.75 4.68 9.36
CA THR A 56 8.57 4.08 9.96
C THR A 56 7.66 5.17 10.45
N ASN A 57 6.36 4.98 10.24
CA ASN A 57 5.36 5.74 10.97
C ASN A 57 5.46 7.26 10.80
N PRO A 58 5.41 7.76 9.56
CA PRO A 58 5.54 9.20 9.31
C PRO A 58 4.43 10.01 9.96
N GLU A 59 3.34 9.35 10.34
CA GLU A 59 2.19 10.00 10.97
C GLU A 59 2.19 9.81 12.50
N GLY A 60 3.21 9.19 13.06
CA GLY A 60 3.25 8.93 14.50
C GLY A 60 2.33 7.83 14.98
N LEU A 61 1.80 7.03 14.08
CA LEU A 61 0.87 5.94 14.42
C LEU A 61 1.62 4.72 14.93
N THR A 62 1.08 4.05 15.92
CA THR A 62 1.73 2.86 16.52
C THR A 62 0.90 1.59 16.35
N ALA A 63 -0.41 1.70 16.37
CA ALA A 63 -1.27 0.51 16.25
C ALA A 63 -1.35 0.07 14.79
N PRO A 64 -1.13 -1.22 14.49
CA PRO A 64 -1.25 -1.72 13.11
C PRO A 64 -2.58 -1.36 12.45
N ARG A 65 -3.67 -1.40 13.20
CA ARG A 65 -4.99 -1.04 12.69
C ARG A 65 -5.03 0.42 12.21
N ASP A 66 -4.42 1.31 12.97
CA ASP A 66 -4.41 2.73 12.61
C ASP A 66 -3.52 2.99 11.39
N ILE A 67 -2.39 2.30 11.32
CA ILE A 67 -1.49 2.38 10.16
C ILE A 67 -2.22 1.90 8.90
N ALA A 68 -2.91 0.77 8.99
CA ALA A 68 -3.65 0.21 7.86
C ALA A 68 -4.78 1.16 7.42
N SER A 69 -5.50 1.74 8.37
CA SER A 69 -6.58 2.68 8.06
C SER A 69 -6.06 3.94 7.39
N ALA A 70 -4.92 4.45 7.84
CA ALA A 70 -4.30 5.62 7.23
C ALA A 70 -3.84 5.34 5.80
N ALA A 71 -3.24 4.17 5.57
CA ALA A 71 -2.81 3.76 4.23
C ALA A 71 -4.01 3.63 3.30
N GLU A 72 -5.07 2.98 3.77
CA GLU A 72 -6.28 2.81 2.97
C GLU A 72 -6.93 4.15 2.64
N ALA A 73 -7.01 5.06 3.60
CA ALA A 73 -7.57 6.39 3.38
C ALA A 73 -6.78 7.14 2.31
N LEU A 74 -5.46 7.01 2.34
CA LEU A 74 -4.60 7.67 1.36
C LEU A 74 -4.79 7.09 -0.04
N LEU A 75 -4.93 5.76 -0.14
CA LEU A 75 -5.20 5.10 -1.42
C LEU A 75 -6.55 5.52 -1.99
N ASP A 76 -7.57 5.59 -1.12
CA ASP A 76 -8.90 6.04 -1.55
C ASP A 76 -8.88 7.49 -1.99
N ALA A 77 -8.13 8.34 -1.32
CA ALA A 77 -7.97 9.75 -1.72
C ALA A 77 -7.34 9.85 -3.10
N TRP A 78 -6.31 9.03 -3.37
CA TRP A 78 -5.72 8.99 -4.69
C TRP A 78 -6.73 8.57 -5.76
N GLU A 79 -7.53 7.55 -5.47
CA GLU A 79 -8.54 7.07 -6.42
C GLU A 79 -9.58 8.14 -6.73
N ARG A 80 -9.91 8.98 -5.75
CA ARG A 80 -10.85 10.08 -5.94
C ARG A 80 -10.22 11.33 -6.58
N GLY A 81 -8.91 11.29 -6.82
CA GLY A 81 -8.21 12.43 -7.37
C GLY A 81 -7.84 13.50 -6.34
N GLU A 82 -7.97 13.19 -5.06
CA GLU A 82 -7.69 14.13 -3.97
C GLU A 82 -6.24 14.12 -3.53
N ALA A 83 -5.48 13.11 -3.96
CA ALA A 83 -4.06 13.01 -3.66
C ALA A 83 -3.27 12.72 -4.93
N ALA A 84 -2.13 13.35 -5.08
CA ALA A 84 -1.24 13.11 -6.21
C ALA A 84 -0.51 11.76 -6.04
N THR A 85 -0.09 11.18 -7.16
CA THR A 85 0.64 9.91 -7.13
C THR A 85 1.90 10.01 -6.29
N GLY A 86 2.68 11.09 -6.47
CA GLY A 86 3.91 11.29 -5.72
C GLY A 86 3.68 11.38 -4.22
N GLU A 87 2.64 12.10 -3.81
CA GLU A 87 2.26 12.20 -2.40
C GLU A 87 1.81 10.86 -1.85
N THR A 88 0.99 10.15 -2.61
CA THR A 88 0.48 8.84 -2.20
C THR A 88 1.63 7.86 -2.00
N MET A 89 2.59 7.85 -2.91
CA MET A 89 3.75 6.97 -2.79
C MET A 89 4.66 7.38 -1.63
N ALA A 90 4.93 8.67 -1.48
CA ALA A 90 5.83 9.16 -0.44
C ALA A 90 5.30 8.93 0.97
N ARG A 91 3.99 9.09 1.16
CA ARG A 91 3.36 8.90 2.47
C ARG A 91 2.87 7.47 2.69
N GLY A 92 2.34 6.87 1.64
CA GLY A 92 1.70 5.57 1.73
C GLY A 92 2.67 4.41 1.82
N MET A 93 3.77 4.46 1.07
CA MET A 93 4.73 3.37 1.07
C MET A 93 5.34 3.13 2.46
N PRO A 94 5.80 4.15 3.20
CA PRO A 94 6.27 3.93 4.57
C PRO A 94 5.23 3.32 5.49
N LEU A 95 3.96 3.74 5.36
CA LEU A 95 2.87 3.16 6.15
C LEU A 95 2.67 1.68 5.84
N VAL A 96 2.60 1.34 4.57
CA VAL A 96 2.41 -0.04 4.14
C VAL A 96 3.60 -0.90 4.58
N MET A 97 4.81 -0.38 4.46
CA MET A 97 6.01 -1.11 4.88
C MET A 97 6.05 -1.33 6.39
N ALA A 98 5.63 -0.34 7.16
CA ALA A 98 5.54 -0.50 8.62
C ALA A 98 4.54 -1.60 8.98
N LEU A 99 3.41 -1.64 8.27
CA LEU A 99 2.39 -2.67 8.50
C LEU A 99 2.91 -4.06 8.12
N VAL A 100 3.61 -4.17 7.00
CA VAL A 100 4.21 -5.43 6.56
C VAL A 100 5.20 -5.96 7.60
N ARG A 101 6.02 -5.07 8.16
CA ARG A 101 7.00 -5.44 9.19
C ARG A 101 6.35 -5.90 10.48
N SER A 102 5.19 -5.33 10.80
CA SER A 102 4.45 -5.73 12.00
C SER A 102 3.87 -7.12 11.88
N GLY A 103 3.68 -7.59 10.64
CA GLY A 103 3.00 -8.83 10.37
C GLY A 103 1.49 -8.65 10.41
N PRO A 104 0.75 -9.59 9.80
CA PRO A 104 -0.69 -9.46 9.64
C PRO A 104 -1.46 -9.43 10.95
N GLU A 105 -0.88 -9.95 12.01
CA GLU A 105 -1.55 -10.00 13.32
C GLU A 105 -0.91 -9.06 14.32
N GLY A 106 0.00 -8.22 13.86
CA GLY A 106 0.74 -7.37 14.75
C GLY A 106 1.66 -8.15 15.68
N THR A 107 1.96 -9.38 15.36
CA THR A 107 2.80 -10.25 16.16
C THR A 107 4.28 -9.93 15.89
N PRO A 108 5.06 -9.77 16.92
CA PRO A 108 6.49 -9.53 16.73
C PRO A 108 7.18 -10.73 16.09
#